data_8f901421b493940c8c456f60fa4da599
#
_entry.id   8f901421b493940c8c456f60fa4da599
#
_cell.length_a   1.000
_cell.length_b   1.000
_cell.length_c   1.000
_cell.angle_alpha   90.00
_cell.angle_beta   90.00
_cell.angle_gamma   90.00
#
_symmetry.space_group_name_H-M   'P 1'
#
loop_
_entity.id
_entity.type
_entity.pdbx_description
1 polymer ?
#
loop_
_entity_poly.entity_id
_entity_poly.type
_entity_poly.pdbx_seq_one_letter_code
_entity_poly.pdbx_strand_id
1 'polypeptide(L)'
;MGDRAVVLASGSPRRAALLARLEVPFTVRVAVVDESPLIGELPEVLAVRLASEKARAVAATADGDAVVIGGDTVVALHDRLLGKPVDDVEAREMLRALSGRPHTVWTGVAVVQAGSGACETAVVPSIVRFRVLTEAEIEAYVGTGEGRDKAGAYAVQGIGGGLIAEVVGCWNTVIGLPLCATARLLRGAGVTVAAAEPVCTRPDGSACPRLAAG
;
A
#
# COMPACT_ATOMS: atom_id res chain seq x y z
N MET A 1 -22.85 -9.69 -19.94
CA MET A 1 -22.45 -8.57 -19.06
C MET A 1 -21.06 -8.18 -19.53
N GLY A 2 -20.88 -6.97 -20.04
CA GLY A 2 -19.55 -6.48 -20.45
C GLY A 2 -18.65 -6.33 -19.22
N ASP A 3 -17.34 -6.58 -19.39
CA ASP A 3 -16.38 -6.30 -18.33
C ASP A 3 -16.41 -4.81 -17.96
N ARG A 4 -16.55 -4.52 -16.65
CA ARG A 4 -16.53 -3.16 -16.14
C ARG A 4 -15.14 -2.55 -16.31
N ALA A 5 -15.07 -1.30 -16.74
CA ALA A 5 -13.82 -0.57 -16.80
C ALA A 5 -13.22 -0.42 -15.38
N VAL A 6 -11.95 -0.76 -15.22
CA VAL A 6 -11.25 -0.64 -13.93
C VAL A 6 -10.27 0.53 -14.01
N VAL A 7 -10.27 1.36 -12.97
CA VAL A 7 -9.39 2.53 -12.85
C VAL A 7 -8.60 2.45 -11.54
N LEU A 8 -7.29 2.58 -11.60
CA LEU A 8 -6.44 2.72 -10.41
C LEU A 8 -6.26 4.22 -10.08
N ALA A 9 -6.82 4.65 -8.97
CA ALA A 9 -6.71 6.02 -8.45
C ALA A 9 -5.39 6.23 -7.69
N SER A 10 -4.26 5.99 -8.35
CA SER A 10 -2.93 6.10 -7.71
C SER A 10 -1.83 6.33 -8.74
N GLY A 11 -0.95 7.30 -8.47
CA GLY A 11 0.27 7.52 -9.25
C GLY A 11 1.44 6.58 -8.89
N SER A 12 1.25 5.63 -7.97
CA SER A 12 2.31 4.71 -7.54
C SER A 12 2.59 3.61 -8.58
N PRO A 13 3.79 3.58 -9.19
CA PRO A 13 4.15 2.51 -10.13
C PRO A 13 4.12 1.12 -9.47
N ARG A 14 4.43 1.04 -8.17
CA ARG A 14 4.40 -0.21 -7.40
C ARG A 14 2.99 -0.78 -7.28
N ARG A 15 2.00 0.09 -7.02
CA ARG A 15 0.58 -0.32 -6.98
C ARG A 15 0.10 -0.79 -8.34
N ALA A 16 0.48 -0.08 -9.40
CA ALA A 16 0.15 -0.49 -10.78
C ALA A 16 0.77 -1.86 -11.12
N ALA A 17 2.04 -2.08 -10.80
CA ALA A 17 2.71 -3.35 -11.01
C ALA A 17 2.07 -4.50 -10.21
N LEU A 18 1.63 -4.23 -8.97
CA LEU A 18 0.90 -5.21 -8.17
C LEU A 18 -0.48 -5.50 -8.75
N LEU A 19 -1.24 -4.48 -9.14
CA LEU A 19 -2.57 -4.66 -9.72
C LEU A 19 -2.54 -5.46 -11.01
N ALA A 20 -1.52 -5.24 -11.87
CA ALA A 20 -1.32 -6.00 -13.11
C ALA A 20 -1.22 -7.53 -12.87
N ARG A 21 -0.76 -7.96 -11.70
CA ARG A 21 -0.70 -9.38 -11.32
C ARG A 21 -2.07 -10.03 -11.11
N LEU A 22 -3.13 -9.24 -10.99
CA LEU A 22 -4.51 -9.74 -10.94
C LEU A 22 -5.08 -10.05 -12.33
N GLU A 23 -4.32 -9.74 -13.40
CA GLU A 23 -4.73 -9.95 -14.80
C GLU A 23 -6.06 -9.26 -15.14
N VAL A 24 -6.31 -8.13 -14.50
CA VAL A 24 -7.46 -7.27 -14.75
C VAL A 24 -6.99 -6.08 -15.58
N PRO A 25 -7.56 -5.82 -16.76
CA PRO A 25 -7.26 -4.61 -17.51
C PRO A 25 -7.66 -3.36 -16.71
N PHE A 26 -6.76 -2.39 -16.62
CA PHE A 26 -7.05 -1.14 -15.91
C PHE A 26 -6.38 0.07 -16.57
N THR A 27 -6.90 1.24 -16.25
CA THR A 27 -6.25 2.53 -16.53
C THR A 27 -5.81 3.20 -15.24
N VAL A 28 -4.89 4.17 -15.34
CA VAL A 28 -4.40 4.91 -14.17
C VAL A 28 -4.92 6.35 -14.25
N ARG A 29 -5.51 6.84 -13.15
CA ARG A 29 -5.83 8.26 -12.93
C ARG A 29 -5.34 8.67 -11.55
N VAL A 30 -4.58 9.77 -11.47
CA VAL A 30 -4.07 10.25 -10.18
C VAL A 30 -5.12 11.11 -9.50
N ALA A 31 -5.43 10.78 -8.24
CA ALA A 31 -6.27 11.61 -7.39
C ALA A 31 -5.40 12.61 -6.61
N VAL A 32 -5.89 13.82 -6.45
CA VAL A 32 -5.31 14.82 -5.54
C VAL A 32 -6.26 14.95 -4.36
N VAL A 33 -5.79 14.55 -3.18
CA VAL A 33 -6.52 14.63 -1.90
C VAL A 33 -5.58 15.18 -0.82
N ASP A 34 -6.14 15.73 0.25
CA ASP A 34 -5.35 16.08 1.44
C ASP A 34 -4.99 14.81 2.21
N GLU A 35 -3.70 14.50 2.25
CA GLU A 35 -3.18 13.32 2.94
C GLU A 35 -2.86 13.56 4.43
N SER A 36 -3.17 14.74 4.97
CA SER A 36 -2.90 15.09 6.36
C SER A 36 -3.70 14.20 7.32
N PRO A 37 -3.06 13.64 8.37
CA PRO A 37 -3.78 12.91 9.41
C PRO A 37 -4.73 13.83 10.18
N LEU A 38 -5.88 13.32 10.58
CA LEU A 38 -6.79 14.02 11.49
C LEU A 38 -6.30 13.84 12.95
N ILE A 39 -6.70 14.77 13.82
CA ILE A 39 -6.32 14.72 15.24
C ILE A 39 -6.83 13.42 15.88
N GLY A 40 -5.92 12.61 16.41
CA GLY A 40 -6.24 11.33 17.04
C GLY A 40 -6.62 10.21 16.07
N GLU A 41 -6.39 10.38 14.77
CA GLU A 41 -6.69 9.35 13.78
C GLU A 41 -5.71 8.18 13.88
N LEU A 42 -6.27 6.97 14.03
CA LEU A 42 -5.46 5.74 14.07
C LEU A 42 -4.87 5.42 12.69
N PRO A 43 -3.67 4.78 12.61
CA PRO A 43 -3.00 4.49 11.35
C PRO A 43 -3.86 3.69 10.35
N GLU A 44 -4.61 2.69 10.82
CA GLU A 44 -5.50 1.88 10.00
C GLU A 44 -6.70 2.66 9.48
N VAL A 45 -7.22 3.60 10.26
CA VAL A 45 -8.33 4.47 9.86
C VAL A 45 -7.85 5.47 8.80
N LEU A 46 -6.69 6.08 9.01
CA LEU A 46 -6.05 6.98 8.04
C LEU A 46 -5.85 6.27 6.70
N ALA A 47 -5.29 5.06 6.69
CA ALA A 47 -5.05 4.29 5.47
C ALA A 47 -6.34 4.02 4.68
N VAL A 48 -7.43 3.68 5.37
CA VAL A 48 -8.75 3.42 4.75
C VAL A 48 -9.38 4.72 4.25
N ARG A 49 -9.33 5.80 5.06
CA ARG A 49 -9.88 7.10 4.67
C ARG A 49 -9.21 7.61 3.41
N LEU A 50 -7.89 7.66 3.38
CA LEU A 50 -7.14 8.14 2.21
C LEU A 50 -7.35 7.27 0.97
N ALA A 51 -7.41 5.94 1.13
CA ALA A 51 -7.75 5.04 0.04
C ALA A 51 -9.14 5.34 -0.53
N SER A 52 -10.13 5.57 0.35
CA SER A 52 -11.52 5.87 -0.01
C SER A 52 -11.65 7.23 -0.70
N GLU A 53 -11.00 8.26 -0.15
CA GLU A 53 -11.02 9.61 -0.73
C GLU A 53 -10.40 9.63 -2.13
N LYS A 54 -9.26 8.96 -2.33
CA LYS A 54 -8.62 8.80 -3.64
C LYS A 54 -9.53 8.10 -4.65
N ALA A 55 -10.18 7.00 -4.24
CA ALA A 55 -11.10 6.27 -5.10
C ALA A 55 -12.33 7.12 -5.45
N ARG A 56 -12.94 7.79 -4.46
CA ARG A 56 -14.12 8.65 -4.68
C ARG A 56 -13.83 9.85 -5.57
N ALA A 57 -12.67 10.51 -5.39
CA ALA A 57 -12.27 11.65 -6.20
C ALA A 57 -12.17 11.29 -7.69
N VAL A 58 -11.64 10.12 -8.01
CA VAL A 58 -11.56 9.62 -9.39
C VAL A 58 -12.93 9.12 -9.87
N ALA A 59 -13.69 8.42 -9.02
CA ALA A 59 -15.02 7.91 -9.37
C ALA A 59 -16.01 9.03 -9.74
N ALA A 60 -15.90 10.20 -9.10
CA ALA A 60 -16.73 11.36 -9.40
C ALA A 60 -16.59 11.88 -10.85
N THR A 61 -15.50 11.52 -11.52
CA THR A 61 -15.21 11.94 -12.91
C THR A 61 -15.05 10.75 -13.86
N ALA A 62 -15.31 9.53 -13.39
CA ALA A 62 -15.25 8.32 -14.20
C ALA A 62 -16.58 8.11 -14.93
N ASP A 63 -16.51 7.51 -16.12
CA ASP A 63 -17.69 7.27 -16.94
C ASP A 63 -18.43 5.99 -16.53
N GLY A 64 -19.75 6.04 -16.56
CA GLY A 64 -20.64 4.88 -16.46
C GLY A 64 -20.44 4.04 -15.20
N ASP A 65 -20.32 2.73 -15.38
CA ASP A 65 -20.21 1.71 -14.35
C ASP A 65 -18.76 1.38 -13.97
N ALA A 66 -17.83 2.31 -14.17
CA ALA A 66 -16.43 2.09 -13.84
C ALA A 66 -16.24 1.71 -12.37
N VAL A 67 -15.30 0.80 -12.13
CA VAL A 67 -14.84 0.37 -10.79
C VAL A 67 -13.51 1.02 -10.50
N VAL A 68 -13.46 1.86 -9.47
CA VAL A 68 -12.27 2.65 -9.13
C VAL A 68 -11.61 2.09 -7.88
N ILE A 69 -10.32 1.81 -7.97
CA ILE A 69 -9.50 1.28 -6.88
C ILE A 69 -8.65 2.43 -6.31
N GLY A 70 -8.81 2.72 -5.03
CA GLY A 70 -7.92 3.56 -4.25
C GLY A 70 -7.05 2.73 -3.33
N GLY A 71 -5.86 3.24 -3.01
CA GLY A 71 -4.99 2.60 -2.04
C GLY A 71 -4.12 3.62 -1.33
N ASP A 72 -3.91 3.41 -0.03
CA ASP A 72 -2.96 4.18 0.74
C ASP A 72 -2.17 3.32 1.70
N THR A 73 -0.92 3.74 2.01
CA THR A 73 -0.01 2.98 2.86
C THR A 73 0.58 3.88 3.93
N VAL A 74 0.38 3.49 5.17
CA VAL A 74 0.80 4.21 6.37
C VAL A 74 1.80 3.36 7.14
N VAL A 75 2.89 3.98 7.59
CA VAL A 75 3.88 3.36 8.47
C VAL A 75 3.72 3.94 9.88
N ALA A 76 3.63 3.07 10.88
CA ALA A 76 3.51 3.49 12.28
C ALA A 76 4.52 2.75 13.16
N LEU A 77 5.28 3.50 13.95
CA LEU A 77 6.14 2.99 15.01
C LEU A 77 5.44 3.27 16.35
N HIS A 78 4.88 2.25 16.98
CA HIS A 78 3.91 2.40 18.07
C HIS A 78 2.77 3.32 17.61
N ASP A 79 2.49 4.40 18.32
CA ASP A 79 1.44 5.37 18.02
C ASP A 79 1.91 6.53 17.10
N ARG A 80 3.19 6.53 16.72
CA ARG A 80 3.76 7.57 15.87
C ARG A 80 3.64 7.21 14.39
N LEU A 81 2.91 8.02 13.64
CA LEU A 81 2.89 7.95 12.18
C LEU A 81 4.24 8.41 11.62
N LEU A 82 4.78 7.66 10.69
CA LEU A 82 5.98 8.01 9.93
C LEU A 82 5.58 8.31 8.48
N GLY A 83 5.47 9.60 8.17
CA GLY A 83 5.19 10.09 6.82
C GLY A 83 6.38 9.93 5.87
N LYS A 84 6.31 10.61 4.74
CA LYS A 84 7.47 10.79 3.86
C LYS A 84 8.41 11.79 4.51
N PRO A 85 9.72 11.55 4.54
CA PRO A 85 10.66 12.49 5.10
C PRO A 85 10.69 13.79 4.27
N VAL A 86 10.77 14.93 4.94
CA VAL A 86 10.85 16.24 4.27
C VAL A 86 12.25 16.49 3.72
N ASP A 87 13.26 15.87 4.34
CA ASP A 87 14.66 15.94 3.93
C ASP A 87 15.46 14.71 4.39
N ASP A 88 16.76 14.71 4.07
CA ASP A 88 17.66 13.61 4.43
C ASP A 88 17.95 13.56 5.95
N VAL A 89 17.77 14.65 6.69
CA VAL A 89 17.93 14.66 8.16
C VAL A 89 16.80 13.88 8.80
N GLU A 90 15.56 14.17 8.43
CA GLU A 90 14.40 13.45 8.92
C GLU A 90 14.43 11.98 8.46
N ALA A 91 14.90 11.70 7.24
CA ALA A 91 15.07 10.32 6.77
C ALA A 91 15.99 9.52 7.69
N ARG A 92 17.15 10.10 8.11
CA ARG A 92 18.06 9.46 9.06
C ARG A 92 17.42 9.22 10.42
N GLU A 93 16.69 10.20 10.93
CA GLU A 93 16.00 10.09 12.21
C GLU A 93 14.95 8.97 12.19
N MET A 94 14.17 8.86 11.10
CA MET A 94 13.22 7.78 10.91
C MET A 94 13.91 6.41 10.90
N LEU A 95 15.00 6.26 10.14
CA LEU A 95 15.73 4.98 10.06
C LEU A 95 16.38 4.60 11.39
N ARG A 96 16.93 5.56 12.15
CA ARG A 96 17.43 5.32 13.53
C ARG A 96 16.30 4.86 14.44
N ALA A 97 15.13 5.48 14.35
CA ALA A 97 13.98 5.08 15.15
C ALA A 97 13.49 3.66 14.82
N LEU A 98 13.58 3.24 13.56
CA LEU A 98 13.19 1.92 13.09
C LEU A 98 14.25 0.83 13.34
N SER A 99 15.53 1.20 13.47
CA SER A 99 16.66 0.28 13.64
C SER A 99 16.44 -0.70 14.79
N GLY A 100 16.53 -2.01 14.51
CA GLY A 100 16.36 -3.09 15.47
C GLY A 100 14.94 -3.26 16.02
N ARG A 101 13.95 -2.53 15.53
CA ARG A 101 12.59 -2.50 16.08
C ARG A 101 11.54 -2.99 15.09
N PRO A 102 10.46 -3.63 15.59
CA PRO A 102 9.29 -3.88 14.79
C PRO A 102 8.46 -2.59 14.65
N HIS A 103 7.85 -2.43 13.49
CA HIS A 103 6.87 -1.39 13.21
C HIS A 103 5.77 -1.96 12.32
N THR A 104 4.62 -1.29 12.28
CA THR A 104 3.47 -1.77 11.51
C THR A 104 3.29 -0.92 10.25
N VAL A 105 3.09 -1.61 9.15
CA VAL A 105 2.68 -1.03 7.87
C VAL A 105 1.23 -1.39 7.63
N TRP A 106 0.38 -0.39 7.48
CA TRP A 106 -1.03 -0.53 7.17
C TRP A 106 -1.28 -0.13 5.72
N THR A 107 -1.93 -0.99 4.94
CA THR A 107 -2.42 -0.58 3.62
C THR A 107 -3.93 -0.71 3.57
N GLY A 108 -4.59 0.43 3.37
CA GLY A 108 -5.99 0.55 3.04
C GLY A 108 -6.21 0.37 1.55
N VAL A 109 -7.28 -0.32 1.20
CA VAL A 109 -7.79 -0.43 -0.18
C VAL A 109 -9.28 -0.08 -0.16
N ALA A 110 -9.70 0.72 -1.11
CA ALA A 110 -11.10 1.04 -1.36
C ALA A 110 -11.45 0.72 -2.80
N VAL A 111 -12.63 0.15 -3.02
CA VAL A 111 -13.22 -0.07 -4.34
C VAL A 111 -14.55 0.68 -4.40
N VAL A 112 -14.64 1.63 -5.33
CA VAL A 112 -15.82 2.48 -5.54
C VAL A 112 -16.42 2.18 -6.90
N GLN A 113 -17.73 1.94 -6.95
CA GLN A 113 -18.50 1.82 -8.18
C GLN A 113 -19.00 3.23 -8.57
N ALA A 114 -18.52 3.78 -9.69
CA ALA A 114 -18.80 5.16 -10.08
C ALA A 114 -20.30 5.44 -10.23
N GLY A 115 -21.06 4.52 -10.87
CA GLY A 115 -22.49 4.70 -11.13
C GLY A 115 -23.38 4.75 -9.87
N SER A 116 -23.08 3.91 -8.87
CA SER A 116 -23.87 3.82 -7.63
C SER A 116 -23.28 4.57 -6.44
N GLY A 117 -21.99 4.92 -6.49
CA GLY A 117 -21.25 5.44 -5.34
C GLY A 117 -20.96 4.41 -4.25
N ALA A 118 -21.36 3.13 -4.44
CA ALA A 118 -21.07 2.06 -3.49
C ALA A 118 -19.57 1.94 -3.28
N CYS A 119 -19.14 1.85 -2.01
CA CYS A 119 -17.75 1.81 -1.61
C CYS A 119 -17.53 0.66 -0.63
N GLU A 120 -16.67 -0.27 -1.01
CA GLU A 120 -16.19 -1.30 -0.10
C GLU A 120 -14.71 -1.10 0.21
N THR A 121 -14.31 -1.41 1.43
CA THR A 121 -12.94 -1.17 1.91
C THR A 121 -12.36 -2.40 2.59
N ALA A 122 -11.03 -2.42 2.62
CA ALA A 122 -10.26 -3.35 3.44
C ALA A 122 -9.01 -2.65 3.97
N VAL A 123 -8.54 -3.06 5.15
CA VAL A 123 -7.24 -2.66 5.67
C VAL A 123 -6.45 -3.90 6.04
N VAL A 124 -5.18 -3.93 5.68
CA VAL A 124 -4.31 -5.08 5.90
C VAL A 124 -3.03 -4.62 6.59
N PRO A 125 -2.76 -5.07 7.85
CA PRO A 125 -1.49 -4.81 8.51
C PRO A 125 -0.42 -5.81 8.10
N SER A 126 0.84 -5.37 8.20
CA SER A 126 2.03 -6.20 8.21
C SER A 126 3.05 -5.63 9.16
N ILE A 127 3.74 -6.50 9.90
CA ILE A 127 4.81 -6.08 10.80
C ILE A 127 6.13 -6.22 10.04
N VAL A 128 6.91 -5.15 10.02
CA VAL A 128 8.26 -5.12 9.49
C VAL A 128 9.23 -4.94 10.64
N ARG A 129 10.26 -5.77 10.71
CA ARG A 129 11.37 -5.66 11.68
C ARG A 129 12.64 -5.30 10.93
N PHE A 130 13.28 -4.22 11.33
CA PHE A 130 14.61 -3.88 10.83
C PHE A 130 15.70 -4.67 11.56
N ARG A 131 16.81 -4.91 10.84
CA ARG A 131 18.07 -5.24 11.50
C ARG A 131 18.51 -4.08 12.40
N VAL A 132 19.43 -4.35 13.34
CA VAL A 132 20.18 -3.25 13.96
C VAL A 132 21.06 -2.63 12.88
N LEU A 133 20.87 -1.35 12.60
CA LEU A 133 21.59 -0.60 11.58
C LEU A 133 22.71 0.22 12.21
N THR A 134 23.85 0.26 11.55
CA THR A 134 24.94 1.19 11.87
C THR A 134 24.66 2.55 11.23
N GLU A 135 25.28 3.61 11.77
CA GLU A 135 25.19 4.96 11.17
C GLU A 135 25.69 4.97 9.72
N ALA A 136 26.75 4.20 9.41
CA ALA A 136 27.27 4.10 8.05
C ALA A 136 26.27 3.46 7.08
N GLU A 137 25.49 2.47 7.50
CA GLU A 137 24.42 1.88 6.68
C GLU A 137 23.28 2.86 6.47
N ILE A 138 22.89 3.61 7.49
CA ILE A 138 21.86 4.67 7.40
C ILE A 138 22.30 5.74 6.41
N GLU A 139 23.52 6.28 6.54
CA GLU A 139 24.07 7.29 5.64
C GLU A 139 24.14 6.78 4.19
N ALA A 140 24.64 5.56 4.00
CA ALA A 140 24.74 4.96 2.67
C ALA A 140 23.35 4.81 2.03
N TYR A 141 22.34 4.38 2.80
CA TYR A 141 21.00 4.21 2.27
C TYR A 141 20.32 5.55 1.97
N VAL A 142 20.38 6.53 2.87
CA VAL A 142 19.82 7.86 2.63
C VAL A 142 20.47 8.51 1.41
N GLY A 143 21.78 8.34 1.23
CA GLY A 143 22.52 8.83 0.05
C GLY A 143 21.99 8.27 -1.28
N THR A 144 21.33 7.12 -1.30
CA THR A 144 20.69 6.58 -2.53
C THR A 144 19.45 7.35 -2.97
N GLY A 145 18.80 8.07 -2.05
CA GLY A 145 17.53 8.76 -2.30
C GLY A 145 16.33 7.83 -2.43
N GLU A 146 16.48 6.49 -2.29
CA GLU A 146 15.41 5.52 -2.52
C GLU A 146 14.21 5.71 -1.56
N GLY A 147 14.45 6.19 -0.35
CA GLY A 147 13.43 6.38 0.68
C GLY A 147 12.67 7.71 0.65
N ARG A 148 13.12 8.70 -0.13
CA ARG A 148 12.63 10.08 -0.07
C ARG A 148 11.13 10.26 -0.31
N ASP A 149 10.56 9.45 -1.17
CA ASP A 149 9.13 9.49 -1.55
C ASP A 149 8.27 8.46 -0.79
N LYS A 150 8.80 7.88 0.30
CA LYS A 150 8.17 6.74 0.99
C LYS A 150 7.93 7.02 2.46
N ALA A 151 6.77 6.59 2.95
CA ALA A 151 6.46 6.59 4.37
C ALA A 151 7.50 5.76 5.15
N GLY A 152 8.01 6.30 6.26
CA GLY A 152 9.06 5.68 7.05
C GLY A 152 10.46 5.73 6.42
N ALA A 153 10.63 6.49 5.35
CA ALA A 153 11.91 6.71 4.64
C ALA A 153 12.58 5.43 4.11
N TYR A 154 11.84 4.36 3.78
CA TYR A 154 12.42 3.15 3.21
C TYR A 154 11.52 2.46 2.19
N ALA A 155 12.12 1.59 1.36
CA ALA A 155 11.43 0.65 0.48
C ALA A 155 11.67 -0.79 0.94
N VAL A 156 10.65 -1.66 0.85
CA VAL A 156 10.82 -3.10 1.10
C VAL A 156 11.48 -3.83 -0.07
N GLN A 157 11.44 -3.23 -1.25
CA GLN A 157 12.09 -3.70 -2.47
C GLN A 157 13.35 -2.87 -2.73
N GLY A 158 14.26 -3.37 -3.55
CA GLY A 158 15.49 -2.66 -3.88
C GLY A 158 16.52 -2.69 -2.74
N ILE A 159 17.26 -1.59 -2.57
CA ILE A 159 18.35 -1.47 -1.60
C ILE A 159 17.82 -1.56 -0.17
N GLY A 160 16.67 -0.92 0.08
CA GLY A 160 16.03 -0.90 1.41
C GLY A 160 15.59 -2.27 1.91
N GLY A 161 15.41 -3.25 1.02
CA GLY A 161 15.21 -4.65 1.41
C GLY A 161 16.34 -5.20 2.28
N GLY A 162 17.57 -4.73 2.08
CA GLY A 162 18.74 -5.08 2.89
C GLY A 162 18.70 -4.57 4.33
N LEU A 163 17.84 -3.60 4.66
CA LEU A 163 17.65 -3.08 6.02
C LEU A 163 16.71 -3.97 6.85
N ILE A 164 15.93 -4.83 6.20
CA ILE A 164 14.84 -5.58 6.81
C ILE A 164 15.34 -6.96 7.25
N ALA A 165 15.08 -7.31 8.51
CA ALA A 165 15.31 -8.64 9.05
C ALA A 165 14.13 -9.58 8.77
N GLU A 166 12.90 -9.07 8.88
CA GLU A 166 11.70 -9.90 8.80
C GLU A 166 10.47 -9.08 8.38
N VAL A 167 9.57 -9.72 7.63
CA VAL A 167 8.21 -9.24 7.39
C VAL A 167 7.23 -10.32 7.82
N VAL A 168 6.40 -10.01 8.82
CA VAL A 168 5.30 -10.87 9.29
C VAL A 168 3.98 -10.36 8.72
N GLY A 169 3.28 -11.19 7.97
CA GLY A 169 2.03 -10.84 7.30
C GLY A 169 2.16 -10.77 5.78
N CYS A 170 1.39 -9.88 5.16
CA CYS A 170 1.33 -9.75 3.72
C CYS A 170 2.45 -8.86 3.18
N TRP A 171 3.37 -9.43 2.39
CA TRP A 171 4.44 -8.68 1.74
C TRP A 171 3.92 -7.56 0.82
N ASN A 172 2.84 -7.84 0.09
CA ASN A 172 2.24 -6.88 -0.83
C ASN A 172 1.59 -5.68 -0.10
N THR A 173 1.22 -5.83 1.18
CA THR A 173 0.83 -4.69 2.03
C THR A 173 1.99 -3.71 2.16
N VAL A 174 3.20 -4.20 2.43
CA VAL A 174 4.37 -3.34 2.61
C VAL A 174 4.76 -2.65 1.29
N ILE A 175 4.57 -3.31 0.15
CA ILE A 175 4.77 -2.71 -1.18
C ILE A 175 3.69 -1.65 -1.48
N GLY A 176 2.44 -1.87 -1.02
CA GLY A 176 1.37 -0.86 -1.10
C GLY A 176 0.05 -1.29 -1.72
N LEU A 177 -0.17 -2.60 -2.02
CA LEU A 177 -1.46 -3.13 -2.47
C LEU A 177 -1.63 -4.60 -2.09
N PRO A 178 -2.37 -4.95 -1.03
CA PRO A 178 -2.61 -6.34 -0.62
C PRO A 178 -3.53 -7.06 -1.62
N LEU A 179 -2.96 -7.87 -2.50
CA LEU A 179 -3.65 -8.43 -3.67
C LEU A 179 -4.86 -9.29 -3.32
N CYS A 180 -4.79 -10.12 -2.25
CA CYS A 180 -5.92 -10.96 -1.86
C CYS A 180 -7.14 -10.12 -1.44
N ALA A 181 -6.93 -9.05 -0.67
CA ALA A 181 -7.99 -8.13 -0.28
C ALA A 181 -8.52 -7.36 -1.51
N THR A 182 -7.62 -6.89 -2.38
CA THR A 182 -7.98 -6.19 -3.61
C THR A 182 -8.81 -7.07 -4.53
N ALA A 183 -8.40 -8.32 -4.77
CA ALA A 183 -9.12 -9.27 -5.61
C ALA A 183 -10.54 -9.57 -5.06
N ARG A 184 -10.65 -9.74 -3.72
CA ARG A 184 -11.96 -9.95 -3.08
C ARG A 184 -12.89 -8.75 -3.30
N LEU A 185 -12.40 -7.53 -3.09
CA LEU A 185 -13.20 -6.30 -3.29
C LEU A 185 -13.61 -6.13 -4.76
N LEU A 186 -12.71 -6.42 -5.71
CA LEU A 186 -13.02 -6.36 -7.14
C LEU A 186 -14.10 -7.37 -7.54
N ARG A 187 -13.99 -8.61 -7.05
CA ARG A 187 -15.04 -9.63 -7.29
C ARG A 187 -16.38 -9.21 -6.69
N GLY A 188 -16.40 -8.62 -5.47
CA GLY A 188 -17.60 -8.05 -4.86
C GLY A 188 -18.22 -6.92 -5.70
N ALA A 189 -17.40 -6.14 -6.40
CA ALA A 189 -17.85 -5.12 -7.34
C ALA A 189 -18.23 -5.67 -8.73
N GLY A 190 -18.24 -6.99 -8.94
CA GLY A 190 -18.60 -7.63 -10.21
C GLY A 190 -17.52 -7.59 -11.28
N VAL A 191 -16.26 -7.39 -10.90
CA VAL A 191 -15.10 -7.47 -11.80
C VAL A 191 -14.57 -8.91 -11.83
N THR A 192 -14.38 -9.45 -13.02
CA THR A 192 -13.72 -10.75 -13.20
C THR A 192 -12.23 -10.59 -12.93
N VAL A 193 -11.72 -11.34 -11.95
CA VAL A 193 -10.28 -11.41 -11.64
C VAL A 193 -9.76 -12.74 -12.16
N ALA A 194 -9.00 -12.70 -13.26
CA ALA A 194 -8.56 -13.88 -13.97
C ALA A 194 -7.42 -14.63 -13.28
N ALA A 195 -6.60 -13.92 -12.50
CA ALA A 195 -5.49 -14.55 -11.80
C ALA A 195 -5.95 -15.65 -10.84
N ALA A 196 -5.32 -16.81 -10.96
CA ALA A 196 -5.57 -17.95 -10.06
C ALA A 196 -5.09 -17.63 -8.63
N GLU A 197 -5.77 -18.20 -7.63
CA GLU A 197 -5.27 -18.17 -6.24
C GLU A 197 -4.04 -19.14 -6.12
N PRO A 198 -3.03 -18.82 -5.30
CA PRO A 198 -2.83 -17.62 -4.51
C PRO A 198 -2.13 -16.48 -5.28
N VAL A 199 -2.76 -15.31 -5.32
CA VAL A 199 -2.20 -14.11 -6.00
C VAL A 199 -1.05 -13.48 -5.22
N CYS A 200 -0.88 -13.85 -3.95
CA CYS A 200 0.13 -13.32 -3.05
C CYS A 200 1.26 -14.32 -2.84
N THR A 201 2.44 -14.02 -3.37
CA THR A 201 3.68 -14.73 -3.07
C THR A 201 4.68 -13.80 -2.39
N ARG A 202 5.50 -14.34 -1.49
CA ARG A 202 6.68 -13.67 -0.94
C ARG A 202 7.80 -13.63 -1.98
N PRO A 203 8.87 -12.83 -1.77
CA PRO A 203 10.02 -12.81 -2.66
C PRO A 203 10.72 -14.16 -2.83
N ASP A 204 10.64 -15.03 -1.81
CA ASP A 204 11.16 -16.40 -1.84
C ASP A 204 10.25 -17.41 -2.56
N GLY A 205 9.14 -16.94 -3.15
CA GLY A 205 8.16 -17.78 -3.83
C GLY A 205 7.15 -18.49 -2.90
N SER A 206 7.30 -18.38 -1.59
CA SER A 206 6.35 -18.97 -0.64
C SER A 206 5.00 -18.25 -0.63
N ALA A 207 3.92 -19.00 -0.31
CA ALA A 207 2.60 -18.43 -0.22
C ALA A 207 2.46 -17.41 0.92
N CYS A 208 1.62 -16.41 0.74
CA CYS A 208 1.28 -15.47 1.79
C CYS A 208 0.52 -16.19 2.94
N PRO A 209 0.97 -16.06 4.21
CA PRO A 209 0.35 -16.80 5.33
C PRO A 209 -1.13 -16.47 5.56
N ARG A 210 -1.64 -15.35 5.05
CA ARG A 210 -3.07 -15.00 5.14
C ARG A 210 -3.99 -15.83 4.24
N LEU A 211 -3.45 -16.60 3.29
CA LEU A 211 -4.23 -17.53 2.49
C LEU A 211 -4.52 -18.85 3.22
N ALA A 212 -3.79 -19.15 4.30
CA ALA A 212 -3.98 -20.33 5.13
C ALA A 212 -5.04 -20.15 6.24
N ALA A 213 -5.61 -18.98 6.40
CA ALA A 213 -6.52 -18.60 7.50
C ALA A 213 -7.93 -18.19 7.00
N GLY A 214 -8.33 -18.69 5.81
CA GLY A 214 -9.66 -18.47 5.25
C GLY A 214 -10.59 -19.64 5.42
#